data_082167bcbf7e9a706863ea5314713bbb
#
_entry.id   082167bcbf7e9a706863ea5314713bbb
#
_cell.length_a   1.000
_cell.length_b   1.000
_cell.length_c   1.000
_cell.angle_alpha   90.00
_cell.angle_beta   90.00
_cell.angle_gamma   90.00
#
_symmetry.space_group_name_H-M   'P 1'
#
loop_
_entity.id
_entity.type
_entity.pdbx_description
1 polymer ?
#
loop_
_entity_poly.entity_id
_entity_poly.type
_entity_poly.pdbx_seq_one_letter_code
_entity_poly.pdbx_strand_id
1 'polypeptide(L)'
;YNMIYVFPFFRKDNLYDIIKNEVKYMSFSLKTLASGQDFIANGGWSIFVVLGILIILVILFLFCWRKKRYSRQIKELRKKYDANHNVLTVDCLNMITRIEYIASNNPRYESILNQFKIAYNNNLTSIDAPCEQAIGSLEALDKEKQYRGIKDIIESTRTNINDFAKSVNKLNTDLSEILKDDDNCRGYAVVTKEKFRMVKEKLSSHATELIGLEEPFQLVFSEISEQLAEFEKSADGADYESANKIIKGIDQIITALDETLQDLPIDNTLLRVVLPRRIEEVTNIYTQMSNDHYPLHHLHFNAKIEKINENIETLKTKLSTLNINGVKDEIDSMLDVLDSFLSAFETEKEAKIQFEKEQANTSDNTYELEKDFAKLNRSLPEYKEIYIIDDSYLEQIHLIQEDIQRMSAIKRDLDSFIHSSTKQPYSLLLKKMSDLQSEMTKITNTLNDFKQYLYSLKQDAEKIYKSIRDNYAKLKEAEYSLRELNVEALQDQVHLSFVHAYTYLENENELLSKTPLDINALNSIYNEAQPRIESLLENISSEIELSQRAENAIVYGNLLRTSYSAVNNSLLVAEKAFFEADFTRASEESLNAIKTTRPDLIK
;
A
#
# COMPACT_ATOMS: atom_id res chain seq x y z
N TYR A 1 -9.73 -4.37 -28.03
CA TYR A 1 -10.11 -3.34 -29.01
C TYR A 1 -11.62 -3.34 -29.15
N ASN A 2 -12.24 -2.35 -28.53
CA ASN A 2 -13.66 -2.06 -28.58
C ASN A 2 -14.01 -1.48 -29.95
N MET A 3 -14.98 -2.06 -30.62
CA MET A 3 -15.71 -1.41 -31.70
C MET A 3 -17.19 -1.33 -31.30
N ILE A 4 -17.57 -0.14 -30.88
CA ILE A 4 -18.94 0.23 -30.55
C ILE A 4 -19.64 0.56 -31.88
N TYR A 5 -20.65 -0.24 -32.25
CA TYR A 5 -21.57 0.13 -33.32
C TYR A 5 -22.61 1.10 -32.77
N VAL A 6 -22.56 2.32 -33.25
CA VAL A 6 -23.56 3.37 -33.02
C VAL A 6 -24.68 3.18 -34.04
N PHE A 7 -25.86 2.80 -33.58
CA PHE A 7 -27.11 2.93 -34.36
C PHE A 7 -27.65 4.37 -34.21
N PRO A 8 -28.01 5.04 -35.29
CA PRO A 8 -28.64 6.33 -35.18
C PRO A 8 -30.13 6.21 -34.86
N PHE A 9 -30.51 6.81 -33.77
CA PHE A 9 -31.89 7.04 -33.34
C PHE A 9 -32.63 7.89 -34.36
N PHE A 10 -33.67 7.33 -35.01
CA PHE A 10 -34.64 8.12 -35.73
C PHE A 10 -35.54 8.85 -34.74
N ARG A 11 -35.38 10.16 -34.68
CA ARG A 11 -36.14 11.07 -33.85
C ARG A 11 -37.59 11.19 -34.35
N LYS A 12 -38.55 10.87 -33.50
CA LYS A 12 -40.00 10.94 -33.75
C LYS A 12 -40.57 12.37 -33.98
N ASP A 13 -39.71 13.37 -33.92
CA ASP A 13 -40.14 14.78 -33.90
C ASP A 13 -40.36 15.40 -35.28
N ASN A 14 -39.93 14.74 -36.38
CA ASN A 14 -40.10 15.28 -37.74
C ASN A 14 -41.45 14.98 -38.40
N LEU A 15 -42.23 14.03 -37.84
CA LEU A 15 -43.54 13.70 -38.43
C LEU A 15 -44.63 14.67 -37.96
N TYR A 16 -44.50 15.19 -36.76
CA TYR A 16 -45.50 16.11 -36.18
C TYR A 16 -45.41 17.52 -36.80
N ASP A 17 -44.22 17.97 -37.13
CA ASP A 17 -43.99 19.28 -37.78
C ASP A 17 -44.39 19.29 -39.27
N ILE A 18 -44.25 18.17 -39.96
CA ILE A 18 -44.71 18.02 -41.35
C ILE A 18 -46.25 18.03 -41.43
N ILE A 19 -46.89 17.31 -40.49
CA ILE A 19 -48.39 17.29 -40.42
C ILE A 19 -48.93 18.67 -40.01
N LYS A 20 -48.25 19.36 -39.11
CA LYS A 20 -48.66 20.69 -38.64
C LYS A 20 -48.51 21.78 -39.71
N ASN A 21 -47.54 21.67 -40.59
CA ASN A 21 -47.37 22.58 -41.74
C ASN A 21 -48.37 22.29 -42.84
N GLU A 22 -48.67 21.04 -43.15
CA GLU A 22 -49.71 20.66 -44.13
C GLU A 22 -51.10 21.10 -43.70
N VAL A 23 -51.46 20.95 -42.43
CA VAL A 23 -52.73 21.41 -41.86
C VAL A 23 -52.83 22.93 -41.85
N LYS A 24 -51.74 23.68 -41.75
CA LYS A 24 -51.70 25.14 -41.80
C LYS A 24 -51.90 25.68 -43.25
N TYR A 25 -51.37 24.96 -44.24
CA TYR A 25 -51.63 25.28 -45.66
C TYR A 25 -53.06 24.96 -46.11
N MET A 26 -53.66 23.88 -45.62
CA MET A 26 -55.07 23.57 -45.86
C MET A 26 -56.05 24.56 -45.22
N SER A 27 -55.71 25.05 -43.99
CA SER A 27 -56.56 26.07 -43.33
C SER A 27 -56.43 27.46 -43.94
N PHE A 28 -55.33 27.77 -44.63
CA PHE A 28 -55.15 29.01 -45.39
C PHE A 28 -55.91 28.94 -46.71
N SER A 29 -55.99 27.80 -47.41
CA SER A 29 -56.76 27.56 -48.64
C SER A 29 -58.28 27.59 -48.43
N LEU A 30 -58.76 27.17 -47.26
CA LEU A 30 -60.19 27.20 -46.89
C LEU A 30 -60.69 28.59 -46.47
N LYS A 31 -59.79 29.47 -46.03
CA LYS A 31 -60.16 30.87 -45.69
C LYS A 31 -60.24 31.78 -46.93
N THR A 32 -59.58 31.42 -48.00
CA THR A 32 -59.69 32.16 -49.29
C THR A 32 -60.93 31.79 -50.13
N LEU A 33 -61.59 30.68 -49.76
CA LEU A 33 -62.84 30.22 -50.42
C LEU A 33 -64.13 30.79 -49.77
N ALA A 34 -64.01 31.51 -48.65
CA ALA A 34 -65.15 32.03 -47.87
C ALA A 34 -65.46 33.53 -48.18
N SER A 35 -64.79 34.16 -49.14
CA SER A 35 -65.03 35.56 -49.50
C SER A 35 -65.38 35.71 -51.01
N GLY A 36 -66.46 35.10 -51.43
CA GLY A 36 -66.89 35.25 -52.77
C GLY A 36 -68.38 35.07 -52.93
N GLN A 37 -69.14 36.12 -52.65
CA GLN A 37 -70.58 36.18 -52.83
C GLN A 37 -70.99 36.32 -54.32
N ASP A 38 -70.06 36.12 -55.33
CA ASP A 38 -70.34 36.29 -56.71
C ASP A 38 -70.18 35.06 -57.64
N PHE A 39 -70.10 33.81 -57.00
CA PHE A 39 -69.80 32.58 -57.76
C PHE A 39 -71.04 31.68 -57.99
N ILE A 40 -72.28 32.09 -57.57
CA ILE A 40 -73.48 31.25 -57.65
C ILE A 40 -74.29 31.45 -58.93
N ALA A 41 -73.89 32.36 -59.82
CA ALA A 41 -74.67 32.63 -61.02
C ALA A 41 -74.30 31.86 -62.31
N ASN A 42 -73.07 31.29 -62.42
CA ASN A 42 -72.71 30.48 -63.59
C ASN A 42 -71.69 29.40 -63.26
N GLY A 43 -72.11 28.22 -62.80
CA GLY A 43 -71.20 27.09 -62.73
C GLY A 43 -71.38 26.06 -61.63
N GLY A 44 -72.51 26.00 -60.98
CA GLY A 44 -72.78 25.01 -59.88
C GLY A 44 -72.59 23.54 -60.25
N TRP A 45 -72.43 23.21 -61.50
CA TRP A 45 -72.18 21.85 -61.99
C TRP A 45 -70.70 21.47 -61.94
N SER A 46 -69.77 22.38 -62.00
CA SER A 46 -68.34 22.09 -61.97
C SER A 46 -67.85 21.59 -60.57
N ILE A 47 -68.45 22.08 -59.48
CA ILE A 47 -68.10 21.65 -58.13
C ILE A 47 -68.56 20.19 -57.89
N PHE A 48 -69.74 19.82 -58.40
CA PHE A 48 -70.19 18.43 -58.29
C PHE A 48 -69.39 17.47 -59.13
N VAL A 49 -68.88 17.93 -60.29
CA VAL A 49 -67.97 17.16 -61.18
C VAL A 49 -66.63 16.95 -60.51
N VAL A 50 -66.01 17.98 -59.89
CA VAL A 50 -64.74 17.86 -59.14
C VAL A 50 -64.92 16.95 -57.92
N LEU A 51 -66.00 17.10 -57.15
CA LEU A 51 -66.28 16.24 -56.00
C LEU A 51 -66.54 14.79 -56.44
N GLY A 52 -67.20 14.57 -57.58
CA GLY A 52 -67.42 13.25 -58.19
C GLY A 52 -66.07 12.59 -58.61
N ILE A 53 -65.19 13.36 -59.27
CA ILE A 53 -63.85 12.86 -59.62
C ILE A 53 -63.03 12.53 -58.38
N LEU A 54 -63.08 13.34 -57.30
CA LEU A 54 -62.35 13.11 -56.07
C LEU A 54 -62.86 11.84 -55.38
N ILE A 55 -64.17 11.61 -55.36
CA ILE A 55 -64.79 10.36 -54.83
C ILE A 55 -64.32 9.16 -55.66
N ILE A 56 -64.29 9.27 -57.01
CA ILE A 56 -63.81 8.20 -57.87
C ILE A 56 -62.31 7.90 -57.58
N LEU A 57 -61.48 8.93 -57.41
CA LEU A 57 -60.08 8.78 -57.11
C LEU A 57 -59.85 8.12 -55.71
N VAL A 58 -60.66 8.48 -54.71
CA VAL A 58 -60.59 7.82 -53.37
C VAL A 58 -61.04 6.37 -53.50
N ILE A 59 -62.10 6.07 -54.26
CA ILE A 59 -62.55 4.66 -54.44
C ILE A 59 -61.46 3.88 -55.21
N LEU A 60 -60.84 4.45 -56.24
CA LEU A 60 -59.73 3.82 -56.96
C LEU A 60 -58.53 3.62 -56.08
N PHE A 61 -58.17 4.59 -55.20
CA PHE A 61 -57.10 4.49 -54.22
C PHE A 61 -57.38 3.40 -53.23
N LEU A 62 -58.55 3.34 -52.64
CA LEU A 62 -58.98 2.28 -51.71
C LEU A 62 -58.96 0.90 -52.38
N PHE A 63 -59.37 0.82 -53.66
CA PHE A 63 -59.30 -0.43 -54.39
C PHE A 63 -57.90 -0.91 -54.70
N CYS A 64 -57.00 0.01 -55.10
CA CYS A 64 -55.57 -0.28 -55.29
C CYS A 64 -54.87 -0.63 -54.00
N TRP A 65 -55.19 0.09 -52.89
CA TRP A 65 -54.65 -0.19 -51.59
C TRP A 65 -55.08 -1.56 -51.05
N ARG A 66 -56.35 -1.92 -51.29
CA ARG A 66 -56.89 -3.23 -50.89
C ARG A 66 -56.27 -4.37 -51.71
N LYS A 67 -56.00 -4.18 -52.99
CA LYS A 67 -55.28 -5.12 -53.86
C LYS A 67 -53.81 -5.35 -53.31
N LYS A 68 -53.12 -4.26 -53.07
CA LYS A 68 -51.75 -4.31 -52.57
C LYS A 68 -51.64 -4.98 -51.18
N ARG A 69 -52.68 -4.82 -50.36
CA ARG A 69 -52.79 -5.47 -49.05
C ARG A 69 -52.98 -6.98 -49.17
N TYR A 70 -53.82 -7.46 -50.01
CA TYR A 70 -54.00 -8.90 -50.23
C TYR A 70 -52.76 -9.56 -50.84
N SER A 71 -52.18 -8.97 -51.84
CA SER A 71 -50.93 -9.48 -52.42
C SER A 71 -49.78 -9.56 -51.39
N ARG A 72 -49.69 -8.60 -50.47
CA ARG A 72 -48.73 -8.69 -49.36
C ARG A 72 -49.04 -9.84 -48.41
N GLN A 73 -50.32 -10.04 -48.06
CA GLN A 73 -50.72 -11.14 -47.20
C GLN A 73 -50.42 -12.52 -47.79
N ILE A 74 -50.66 -12.67 -49.10
CA ILE A 74 -50.34 -13.93 -49.81
C ILE A 74 -48.82 -14.19 -49.81
N LYS A 75 -48.01 -13.16 -50.06
CA LYS A 75 -46.54 -13.28 -49.96
C LYS A 75 -46.05 -13.61 -48.57
N GLU A 76 -46.68 -13.05 -47.52
CA GLU A 76 -46.35 -13.39 -46.12
C GLU A 76 -46.75 -14.83 -45.80
N LEU A 77 -47.89 -15.32 -46.26
CA LEU A 77 -48.33 -16.70 -46.08
C LEU A 77 -47.40 -17.68 -46.83
N ARG A 78 -46.98 -17.36 -48.07
CA ARG A 78 -45.99 -18.16 -48.80
C ARG A 78 -44.68 -18.25 -48.03
N LYS A 79 -44.17 -17.11 -47.57
CA LYS A 79 -42.92 -17.09 -46.78
C LYS A 79 -43.00 -17.92 -45.50
N LYS A 80 -44.17 -17.88 -44.81
CA LYS A 80 -44.39 -18.70 -43.61
C LYS A 80 -44.47 -20.20 -43.96
N TYR A 81 -45.12 -20.55 -45.06
CA TYR A 81 -45.19 -21.92 -45.52
C TYR A 81 -43.82 -22.44 -45.90
N ASP A 82 -43.05 -21.73 -46.73
CA ASP A 82 -41.71 -22.12 -47.16
C ASP A 82 -40.78 -22.34 -45.98
N ALA A 83 -40.88 -21.49 -44.94
CA ALA A 83 -40.08 -21.68 -43.71
C ALA A 83 -40.42 -22.99 -43.02
N ASN A 84 -41.71 -23.33 -42.86
CA ASN A 84 -42.12 -24.58 -42.18
C ASN A 84 -41.88 -25.82 -43.06
N HIS A 85 -42.06 -25.67 -44.36
CA HIS A 85 -41.76 -26.74 -45.32
C HIS A 85 -40.27 -27.10 -45.31
N ASN A 86 -39.38 -26.08 -45.24
CA ASN A 86 -37.95 -26.33 -45.09
C ASN A 86 -37.61 -27.04 -43.79
N VAL A 87 -38.25 -26.63 -42.64
CA VAL A 87 -38.07 -27.35 -41.37
C VAL A 87 -38.49 -28.79 -41.48
N LEU A 88 -39.62 -29.10 -42.16
CA LEU A 88 -40.09 -30.45 -42.35
C LEU A 88 -39.14 -31.28 -43.25
N THR A 89 -38.81 -30.75 -44.45
CA THR A 89 -38.11 -31.49 -45.49
C THR A 89 -36.59 -31.53 -45.35
N VAL A 90 -36.02 -30.57 -44.57
CA VAL A 90 -34.57 -30.52 -44.30
C VAL A 90 -34.27 -30.95 -42.88
N ASP A 91 -34.77 -30.19 -41.90
CA ASP A 91 -34.37 -30.38 -40.50
C ASP A 91 -34.91 -31.71 -39.93
N CYS A 92 -36.26 -31.93 -40.05
CA CYS A 92 -36.86 -33.17 -39.54
C CYS A 92 -36.37 -34.39 -40.28
N LEU A 93 -36.16 -34.31 -41.61
CA LEU A 93 -35.62 -35.46 -42.37
C LEU A 93 -34.20 -35.81 -41.97
N ASN A 94 -33.33 -34.81 -41.79
CA ASN A 94 -31.98 -35.04 -41.30
C ASN A 94 -31.97 -35.69 -39.91
N MET A 95 -32.84 -35.24 -38.99
CA MET A 95 -32.98 -35.82 -37.68
C MET A 95 -33.49 -37.29 -37.76
N ILE A 96 -34.47 -37.58 -38.58
CA ILE A 96 -34.95 -38.95 -38.81
C ILE A 96 -33.86 -39.86 -39.36
N THR A 97 -33.07 -39.36 -40.33
CA THR A 97 -31.91 -40.13 -40.86
C THR A 97 -30.86 -40.43 -39.79
N ARG A 98 -30.62 -39.47 -38.88
CA ARG A 98 -29.74 -39.71 -37.71
C ARG A 98 -30.32 -40.77 -36.77
N ILE A 99 -31.62 -40.70 -36.43
CA ILE A 99 -32.29 -41.74 -35.60
C ILE A 99 -32.27 -43.08 -36.31
N GLU A 100 -32.37 -43.14 -37.65
CA GLU A 100 -32.24 -44.37 -38.44
C GLU A 100 -30.85 -45.04 -38.30
N TYR A 101 -29.77 -44.22 -38.31
CA TYR A 101 -28.41 -44.67 -38.04
C TYR A 101 -28.28 -45.19 -36.59
N ILE A 102 -28.83 -44.49 -35.60
CA ILE A 102 -28.86 -44.91 -34.20
C ILE A 102 -29.61 -46.24 -34.05
N ALA A 103 -30.78 -46.36 -34.67
CA ALA A 103 -31.61 -47.56 -34.61
C ALA A 103 -30.94 -48.79 -35.29
N SER A 104 -30.12 -48.57 -36.31
CA SER A 104 -29.36 -49.67 -36.94
C SER A 104 -28.33 -50.30 -35.98
N ASN A 105 -27.83 -49.53 -35.02
CA ASN A 105 -26.85 -49.98 -34.03
C ASN A 105 -27.49 -50.38 -32.68
N ASN A 106 -28.70 -49.83 -32.37
CA ASN A 106 -29.39 -50.13 -31.12
C ASN A 106 -30.89 -50.41 -31.37
N PRO A 107 -31.34 -51.71 -31.27
CA PRO A 107 -32.73 -52.12 -31.53
C PRO A 107 -33.79 -51.39 -30.66
N ARG A 108 -33.42 -50.81 -29.53
CA ARG A 108 -34.36 -50.06 -28.68
C ARG A 108 -34.95 -48.82 -29.38
N TYR A 109 -34.23 -48.25 -30.36
CA TYR A 109 -34.67 -47.10 -31.12
C TYR A 109 -35.51 -47.44 -32.36
N GLU A 110 -35.67 -48.70 -32.74
CA GLU A 110 -36.42 -49.13 -33.91
C GLU A 110 -37.92 -48.79 -33.80
N SER A 111 -38.53 -49.03 -32.65
CA SER A 111 -39.93 -48.69 -32.42
C SER A 111 -40.19 -47.18 -32.45
N ILE A 112 -39.22 -46.37 -31.92
CA ILE A 112 -39.26 -44.92 -31.88
C ILE A 112 -39.11 -44.38 -33.30
N LEU A 113 -38.14 -44.88 -34.07
CA LEU A 113 -37.94 -44.52 -35.48
C LEU A 113 -39.21 -44.74 -36.32
N ASN A 114 -39.88 -45.90 -36.15
CA ASN A 114 -41.10 -46.21 -36.91
C ASN A 114 -42.23 -45.23 -36.57
N GLN A 115 -42.37 -44.81 -35.28
CA GLN A 115 -43.35 -43.79 -34.88
C GLN A 115 -43.07 -42.46 -35.58
N PHE A 116 -41.82 -42.00 -35.58
CA PHE A 116 -41.42 -40.74 -36.21
C PHE A 116 -41.53 -40.79 -37.76
N LYS A 117 -41.22 -41.92 -38.38
CA LYS A 117 -41.46 -42.08 -39.83
C LYS A 117 -42.94 -41.96 -40.19
N ILE A 118 -43.83 -42.54 -39.39
CA ILE A 118 -45.27 -42.41 -39.58
C ILE A 118 -45.71 -40.95 -39.40
N ALA A 119 -45.26 -40.29 -38.31
CA ALA A 119 -45.57 -38.90 -38.03
C ALA A 119 -45.06 -37.93 -39.14
N TYR A 120 -43.85 -38.17 -39.63
CA TYR A 120 -43.28 -37.40 -40.76
C TYR A 120 -44.07 -37.59 -42.03
N ASN A 121 -44.41 -38.84 -42.44
CA ASN A 121 -45.18 -39.11 -43.64
C ASN A 121 -46.60 -38.52 -43.54
N ASN A 122 -47.22 -38.55 -42.32
CA ASN A 122 -48.49 -37.91 -42.10
C ASN A 122 -48.43 -36.37 -42.28
N ASN A 123 -47.35 -35.74 -41.77
CA ASN A 123 -47.17 -34.30 -41.99
C ASN A 123 -46.96 -33.99 -43.46
N LEU A 124 -46.18 -34.77 -44.18
CA LEU A 124 -45.83 -34.53 -45.60
C LEU A 124 -47.07 -34.75 -46.50
N THR A 125 -47.86 -35.83 -46.31
CA THR A 125 -48.95 -36.17 -47.22
C THR A 125 -50.27 -35.57 -46.83
N SER A 126 -50.59 -35.50 -45.51
CA SER A 126 -51.93 -35.11 -45.05
C SER A 126 -52.02 -33.63 -44.70
N ILE A 127 -50.89 -32.91 -44.44
CA ILE A 127 -50.94 -31.54 -44.01
C ILE A 127 -50.17 -30.62 -44.99
N ASP A 128 -48.96 -30.93 -45.38
CA ASP A 128 -48.09 -30.12 -46.23
C ASP A 128 -48.65 -30.01 -47.66
N ALA A 129 -48.97 -31.16 -48.33
CA ALA A 129 -49.49 -31.17 -49.67
C ALA A 129 -50.78 -30.33 -49.87
N PRO A 130 -51.80 -30.43 -48.96
CA PRO A 130 -52.98 -29.53 -49.01
C PRO A 130 -52.65 -28.05 -48.79
N CYS A 131 -51.66 -27.74 -47.92
CA CYS A 131 -51.20 -26.33 -47.70
C CYS A 131 -50.51 -25.77 -48.95
N GLU A 132 -49.66 -26.55 -49.64
CA GLU A 132 -49.03 -26.17 -50.89
C GLU A 132 -50.07 -25.89 -51.97
N GLN A 133 -51.06 -26.79 -52.13
CA GLN A 133 -52.12 -26.60 -53.08
C GLN A 133 -53.00 -25.36 -52.77
N ALA A 134 -53.27 -25.09 -51.51
CA ALA A 134 -54.02 -23.90 -51.10
C ALA A 134 -53.27 -22.59 -51.38
N ILE A 135 -51.96 -22.57 -51.11
CA ILE A 135 -51.12 -21.40 -51.44
C ILE A 135 -50.96 -21.23 -52.93
N GLY A 136 -50.74 -22.32 -53.68
CA GLY A 136 -50.67 -22.27 -55.14
C GLY A 136 -51.93 -21.70 -55.77
N SER A 137 -53.11 -22.05 -55.23
CA SER A 137 -54.42 -21.49 -55.69
C SER A 137 -54.53 -19.98 -55.36
N LEU A 138 -54.05 -19.54 -54.17
CA LEU A 138 -53.99 -18.11 -53.81
C LEU A 138 -53.03 -17.32 -54.68
N GLU A 139 -51.89 -17.88 -55.03
CA GLU A 139 -50.91 -17.26 -55.93
C GLU A 139 -51.46 -17.16 -57.37
N ALA A 140 -52.20 -18.16 -57.86
CA ALA A 140 -52.86 -18.12 -59.11
C ALA A 140 -53.95 -16.99 -59.18
N LEU A 141 -54.76 -16.89 -58.11
CA LEU A 141 -55.72 -15.82 -57.97
C LEU A 141 -55.06 -14.41 -57.88
N ASP A 142 -53.94 -14.28 -57.28
CA ASP A 142 -53.17 -13.02 -57.22
C ASP A 142 -52.59 -12.65 -58.59
N LYS A 143 -52.06 -13.61 -59.37
CA LYS A 143 -51.59 -13.42 -60.74
C LYS A 143 -52.70 -13.00 -61.68
N GLU A 144 -53.88 -13.65 -61.56
CA GLU A 144 -55.06 -13.33 -62.34
C GLU A 144 -55.77 -12.05 -61.88
N LYS A 145 -55.33 -11.47 -60.75
CA LYS A 145 -55.94 -10.28 -60.14
C LYS A 145 -57.42 -10.46 -59.72
N GLN A 146 -57.85 -11.69 -59.43
CA GLN A 146 -59.18 -12.04 -59.00
C GLN A 146 -59.29 -11.99 -57.49
N TYR A 147 -59.77 -10.91 -56.91
CA TYR A 147 -59.84 -10.72 -55.45
C TYR A 147 -61.26 -10.84 -54.91
N ARG A 148 -62.21 -11.35 -55.64
CA ARG A 148 -63.59 -11.55 -55.13
C ARG A 148 -63.67 -12.80 -54.28
N GLY A 149 -64.01 -12.66 -53.00
CA GLY A 149 -64.09 -13.79 -52.05
C GLY A 149 -62.75 -14.27 -51.53
N ILE A 150 -61.63 -13.63 -51.91
CA ILE A 150 -60.26 -14.08 -51.54
C ILE A 150 -59.97 -13.98 -50.03
N LYS A 151 -60.72 -13.16 -49.26
CA LYS A 151 -60.53 -12.97 -47.85
C LYS A 151 -60.76 -14.28 -47.07
N ASP A 152 -61.79 -15.01 -47.36
CA ASP A 152 -62.13 -16.27 -46.65
C ASP A 152 -61.12 -17.38 -46.98
N ILE A 153 -60.63 -17.38 -48.25
CA ILE A 153 -59.60 -18.34 -48.64
C ILE A 153 -58.24 -18.00 -47.98
N ILE A 154 -57.92 -16.71 -47.85
CA ILE A 154 -56.71 -16.26 -47.12
C ILE A 154 -56.79 -16.70 -45.63
N GLU A 155 -57.99 -16.53 -44.99
CA GLU A 155 -58.17 -16.88 -43.58
C GLU A 155 -58.11 -18.39 -43.36
N SER A 156 -58.75 -19.19 -44.22
CA SER A 156 -58.68 -20.65 -44.16
C SER A 156 -57.25 -21.16 -44.42
N THR A 157 -56.57 -20.61 -45.45
CA THR A 157 -55.16 -20.95 -45.74
C THR A 157 -54.24 -20.55 -44.60
N ARG A 158 -54.49 -19.39 -43.96
CA ARG A 158 -53.76 -18.97 -42.76
C ARG A 158 -53.91 -19.96 -41.62
N THR A 159 -55.13 -20.42 -41.38
CA THR A 159 -55.39 -21.42 -40.33
C THR A 159 -54.64 -22.71 -40.64
N ASN A 160 -54.74 -23.21 -41.88
CA ASN A 160 -54.05 -24.44 -42.30
C ASN A 160 -52.52 -24.31 -42.15
N ILE A 161 -51.92 -23.18 -42.55
CA ILE A 161 -50.50 -22.92 -42.41
C ILE A 161 -50.08 -22.84 -40.93
N ASN A 162 -50.92 -22.23 -40.08
CA ASN A 162 -50.62 -22.16 -38.65
C ASN A 162 -50.72 -23.56 -37.99
N ASP A 163 -51.66 -24.39 -38.40
CA ASP A 163 -51.75 -25.76 -37.88
C ASP A 163 -50.64 -26.65 -38.44
N PHE A 164 -50.24 -26.47 -39.68
CA PHE A 164 -49.03 -27.08 -40.25
C PHE A 164 -47.78 -26.68 -39.45
N ALA A 165 -47.62 -25.37 -39.20
CA ALA A 165 -46.50 -24.89 -38.37
C ALA A 165 -46.46 -25.51 -36.97
N LYS A 166 -47.64 -25.64 -36.33
CA LYS A 166 -47.71 -26.29 -35.00
C LYS A 166 -47.30 -27.76 -35.07
N SER A 167 -47.78 -28.48 -36.09
CA SER A 167 -47.50 -29.90 -36.26
C SER A 167 -46.01 -30.17 -36.57
N VAL A 168 -45.43 -29.39 -37.47
CA VAL A 168 -43.98 -29.44 -37.81
C VAL A 168 -43.11 -29.07 -36.65
N ASN A 169 -43.45 -27.97 -35.95
CA ASN A 169 -42.70 -27.56 -34.76
C ASN A 169 -42.77 -28.62 -33.64
N LYS A 170 -43.93 -29.27 -33.46
CA LYS A 170 -44.05 -30.35 -32.50
C LYS A 170 -43.15 -31.52 -32.87
N LEU A 171 -43.21 -31.98 -34.15
CA LEU A 171 -42.39 -33.07 -34.67
C LEU A 171 -40.88 -32.74 -34.55
N ASN A 172 -40.51 -31.52 -34.89
CA ASN A 172 -39.12 -31.02 -34.77
C ASN A 172 -38.63 -31.03 -33.30
N THR A 173 -39.51 -30.58 -32.35
CA THR A 173 -39.18 -30.59 -30.92
C THR A 173 -39.08 -32.05 -30.40
N ASP A 174 -40.01 -32.93 -30.73
CA ASP A 174 -40.02 -34.34 -30.29
C ASP A 174 -38.77 -35.06 -30.83
N LEU A 175 -38.41 -34.83 -32.10
CA LEU A 175 -37.17 -35.36 -32.70
C LEU A 175 -35.90 -34.83 -32.02
N SER A 176 -35.85 -33.54 -31.75
CA SER A 176 -34.71 -32.92 -31.09
C SER A 176 -34.53 -33.41 -29.64
N GLU A 177 -35.63 -33.72 -28.94
CA GLU A 177 -35.61 -34.25 -27.59
C GLU A 177 -34.97 -35.66 -27.55
N ILE A 178 -35.29 -36.52 -28.52
CA ILE A 178 -34.70 -37.86 -28.66
C ILE A 178 -33.20 -37.80 -29.01
N LEU A 179 -32.80 -36.83 -29.87
CA LEU A 179 -31.39 -36.64 -30.26
C LEU A 179 -30.56 -35.86 -29.25
N LYS A 180 -31.20 -35.31 -28.22
CA LYS A 180 -30.51 -34.45 -27.24
C LYS A 180 -29.35 -35.13 -26.54
N ASP A 181 -29.49 -36.41 -26.21
CA ASP A 181 -28.44 -37.19 -25.56
C ASP A 181 -27.27 -37.45 -26.51
N ASP A 182 -27.57 -37.76 -27.80
CA ASP A 182 -26.55 -37.91 -28.85
C ASP A 182 -25.81 -36.58 -29.10
N ASP A 183 -26.55 -35.48 -29.25
CA ASP A 183 -25.97 -34.13 -29.49
C ASP A 183 -25.11 -33.66 -28.31
N ASN A 184 -25.59 -33.86 -27.07
CA ASN A 184 -24.81 -33.57 -25.89
C ASN A 184 -23.54 -34.40 -25.79
N CYS A 185 -23.67 -35.72 -26.02
CA CYS A 185 -22.55 -36.66 -25.98
C CYS A 185 -21.48 -36.29 -27.03
N ARG A 186 -21.88 -36.06 -28.28
CA ARG A 186 -20.96 -35.62 -29.35
C ARG A 186 -20.39 -34.24 -29.12
N GLY A 187 -21.21 -33.32 -28.60
CA GLY A 187 -20.78 -31.96 -28.25
C GLY A 187 -19.67 -31.99 -27.19
N TYR A 188 -19.86 -32.74 -26.13
CA TYR A 188 -18.83 -32.92 -25.10
C TYR A 188 -17.56 -33.56 -25.68
N ALA A 189 -17.70 -34.55 -26.57
CA ALA A 189 -16.55 -35.19 -27.19
C ALA A 189 -15.71 -34.25 -28.05
N VAL A 190 -16.34 -33.36 -28.81
CA VAL A 190 -15.64 -32.36 -29.62
C VAL A 190 -14.84 -31.41 -28.72
N VAL A 191 -15.45 -30.91 -27.64
CA VAL A 191 -14.78 -30.00 -26.68
C VAL A 191 -13.62 -30.71 -26.00
N THR A 192 -13.82 -31.97 -25.55
CA THR A 192 -12.79 -32.75 -24.87
C THR A 192 -11.62 -33.11 -25.82
N LYS A 193 -11.90 -33.50 -27.07
CA LYS A 193 -10.85 -33.72 -28.08
C LYS A 193 -10.04 -32.46 -28.38
N GLU A 194 -10.70 -31.31 -28.45
CA GLU A 194 -10.00 -30.04 -28.67
C GLU A 194 -9.12 -29.64 -27.45
N LYS A 195 -9.63 -29.83 -26.24
CA LYS A 195 -8.79 -29.68 -25.02
C LYS A 195 -7.56 -30.57 -25.06
N PHE A 196 -7.75 -31.83 -25.45
CA PHE A 196 -6.64 -32.81 -25.57
C PHE A 196 -5.61 -32.35 -26.60
N ARG A 197 -6.05 -31.82 -27.74
CA ARG A 197 -5.16 -31.25 -28.76
C ARG A 197 -4.37 -30.07 -28.19
N MET A 198 -5.04 -29.17 -27.46
CA MET A 198 -4.38 -28.00 -26.83
C MET A 198 -3.33 -28.43 -25.79
N VAL A 199 -3.62 -29.45 -24.97
CA VAL A 199 -2.65 -29.99 -24.01
C VAL A 199 -1.42 -30.58 -24.73
N LYS A 200 -1.60 -31.31 -25.85
CA LYS A 200 -0.48 -31.79 -26.67
C LYS A 200 0.35 -30.66 -27.27
N GLU A 201 -0.29 -29.59 -27.72
CA GLU A 201 0.40 -28.40 -28.23
C GLU A 201 1.18 -27.67 -27.13
N LYS A 202 0.59 -27.52 -25.94
CA LYS A 202 1.30 -26.97 -24.76
C LYS A 202 2.52 -27.81 -24.40
N LEU A 203 2.36 -29.12 -24.34
CA LEU A 203 3.49 -30.01 -24.06
C LEU A 203 4.62 -29.85 -25.08
N SER A 204 4.28 -29.76 -26.37
CA SER A 204 5.29 -29.56 -27.41
C SER A 204 5.97 -28.20 -27.36
N SER A 205 5.27 -27.18 -26.93
CA SER A 205 5.85 -25.84 -26.76
C SER A 205 6.83 -25.76 -25.58
N HIS A 206 6.64 -26.60 -24.55
CA HIS A 206 7.52 -26.70 -23.38
C HIS A 206 8.47 -27.90 -23.42
N ALA A 207 8.69 -28.52 -24.60
CA ALA A 207 9.48 -29.74 -24.74
C ALA A 207 10.91 -29.62 -24.16
N THR A 208 11.54 -28.46 -24.28
CA THR A 208 12.88 -28.18 -23.72
C THR A 208 12.91 -28.11 -22.21
N GLU A 209 11.80 -27.70 -21.59
CA GLU A 209 11.65 -27.55 -20.14
C GLU A 209 11.21 -28.83 -19.47
N LEU A 210 10.63 -29.76 -20.26
CA LEU A 210 10.09 -31.04 -19.80
C LEU A 210 11.01 -32.23 -20.14
N ILE A 211 12.27 -31.97 -20.41
CA ILE A 211 13.27 -33.04 -20.68
C ILE A 211 13.27 -34.09 -19.57
N GLY A 212 13.13 -35.35 -19.94
CA GLY A 212 13.12 -36.50 -19.03
C GLY A 212 11.76 -36.79 -18.38
N LEU A 213 10.68 -36.16 -18.90
CA LEU A 213 9.30 -36.45 -18.53
C LEU A 213 8.44 -36.88 -19.73
N GLU A 214 9.06 -37.15 -20.88
CA GLU A 214 8.38 -37.53 -22.13
C GLU A 214 7.59 -38.83 -21.97
N GLU A 215 8.20 -39.84 -21.35
CA GLU A 215 7.61 -41.17 -21.18
C GLU A 215 6.31 -41.16 -20.34
N PRO A 216 6.27 -40.51 -19.16
CA PRO A 216 5.04 -40.36 -18.39
C PRO A 216 3.88 -39.74 -19.17
N PHE A 217 4.13 -38.68 -19.95
CA PHE A 217 3.10 -38.09 -20.80
C PHE A 217 2.62 -39.01 -21.93
N GLN A 218 3.53 -39.74 -22.57
CA GLN A 218 3.16 -40.70 -23.61
C GLN A 218 2.25 -41.80 -23.08
N LEU A 219 2.50 -42.30 -21.88
CA LEU A 219 1.65 -43.30 -21.21
C LEU A 219 0.23 -42.75 -20.99
N VAL A 220 0.10 -41.57 -20.44
CA VAL A 220 -1.22 -40.94 -20.19
C VAL A 220 -1.94 -40.62 -21.52
N PHE A 221 -1.23 -40.18 -22.54
CA PHE A 221 -1.83 -39.91 -23.86
C PHE A 221 -2.29 -41.19 -24.56
N SER A 222 -1.58 -42.32 -24.36
CA SER A 222 -2.00 -43.61 -24.85
C SER A 222 -3.31 -44.03 -24.19
N GLU A 223 -3.39 -43.92 -22.88
CA GLU A 223 -4.60 -44.27 -22.14
C GLU A 223 -5.80 -43.37 -22.51
N ILE A 224 -5.62 -42.07 -22.65
CA ILE A 224 -6.68 -41.15 -23.13
C ILE A 224 -7.14 -41.58 -24.54
N SER A 225 -6.21 -42.01 -25.42
CA SER A 225 -6.54 -42.43 -26.77
C SER A 225 -7.32 -43.73 -26.78
N GLU A 226 -7.00 -44.68 -25.91
CA GLU A 226 -7.76 -45.92 -25.70
C GLU A 226 -9.17 -45.63 -25.17
N GLN A 227 -9.29 -44.80 -24.15
CA GLN A 227 -10.59 -44.43 -23.60
C GLN A 227 -11.45 -43.64 -24.61
N LEU A 228 -10.85 -42.81 -25.47
CA LEU A 228 -11.57 -42.16 -26.58
C LEU A 228 -12.10 -43.15 -27.61
N ALA A 229 -11.35 -44.24 -27.92
CA ALA A 229 -11.83 -45.30 -28.79
C ALA A 229 -12.99 -46.09 -28.15
N GLU A 230 -12.93 -46.37 -26.86
CA GLU A 230 -14.03 -46.96 -26.10
C GLU A 230 -15.27 -46.08 -26.04
N PHE A 231 -15.07 -44.77 -25.86
CA PHE A 231 -16.13 -43.76 -25.97
C PHE A 231 -16.82 -43.83 -27.33
N GLU A 232 -16.07 -43.82 -28.45
CA GLU A 232 -16.64 -43.91 -29.80
C GLU A 232 -17.46 -45.17 -29.99
N LYS A 233 -16.96 -46.31 -29.52
CA LYS A 233 -17.68 -47.59 -29.57
C LYS A 233 -19.00 -47.56 -28.77
N SER A 234 -18.98 -46.94 -27.58
CA SER A 234 -20.19 -46.80 -26.75
C SER A 234 -21.19 -45.83 -27.34
N ALA A 235 -20.73 -44.70 -27.89
CA ALA A 235 -21.57 -43.71 -28.56
C ALA A 235 -22.23 -44.24 -29.83
N ASP A 236 -21.47 -44.96 -30.65
CA ASP A 236 -21.99 -45.64 -31.86
C ASP A 236 -22.99 -46.77 -31.51
N GLY A 237 -22.81 -47.44 -30.38
CA GLY A 237 -23.75 -48.38 -29.83
C GLY A 237 -25.00 -47.75 -29.16
N ALA A 238 -25.11 -46.41 -29.22
CA ALA A 238 -26.15 -45.63 -28.57
C ALA A 238 -26.30 -45.89 -27.05
N ASP A 239 -25.18 -46.29 -26.40
CA ASP A 239 -25.05 -46.34 -24.95
C ASP A 239 -24.50 -45.00 -24.43
N TYR A 240 -25.34 -43.95 -24.46
CA TYR A 240 -24.96 -42.59 -24.09
C TYR A 240 -24.63 -42.45 -22.62
N GLU A 241 -25.16 -43.31 -21.75
CA GLU A 241 -24.83 -43.29 -20.31
C GLU A 241 -23.36 -43.65 -20.07
N SER A 242 -22.93 -44.78 -20.64
CA SER A 242 -21.52 -45.22 -20.57
C SER A 242 -20.59 -44.25 -21.29
N ALA A 243 -20.95 -43.82 -22.51
CA ALA A 243 -20.20 -42.83 -23.26
C ALA A 243 -19.99 -41.52 -22.47
N ASN A 244 -21.05 -40.98 -21.82
CA ASN A 244 -20.95 -39.76 -21.00
C ASN A 244 -20.08 -39.97 -19.75
N LYS A 245 -20.06 -41.15 -19.14
CA LYS A 245 -19.17 -41.44 -18.02
C LYS A 245 -17.69 -41.44 -18.49
N ILE A 246 -17.42 -42.11 -19.60
CA ILE A 246 -16.07 -42.19 -20.18
C ILE A 246 -15.55 -40.77 -20.56
N ILE A 247 -16.34 -40.01 -21.31
CA ILE A 247 -15.88 -38.67 -21.77
C ILE A 247 -15.67 -37.68 -20.61
N LYS A 248 -16.47 -37.74 -19.55
CA LYS A 248 -16.27 -36.98 -18.33
C LYS A 248 -15.00 -37.39 -17.60
N GLY A 249 -14.71 -38.70 -17.53
CA GLY A 249 -13.45 -39.21 -16.97
C GLY A 249 -12.24 -38.68 -17.75
N ILE A 250 -12.29 -38.74 -19.08
CA ILE A 250 -11.25 -38.17 -19.95
C ILE A 250 -11.10 -36.67 -19.73
N ASP A 251 -12.20 -35.92 -19.66
CA ASP A 251 -12.15 -34.47 -19.44
C ASP A 251 -11.49 -34.09 -18.09
N GLN A 252 -11.74 -34.89 -17.04
CA GLN A 252 -11.07 -34.74 -15.74
C GLN A 252 -9.57 -34.98 -15.83
N ILE A 253 -9.15 -36.03 -16.53
CA ILE A 253 -7.72 -36.35 -16.74
C ILE A 253 -7.05 -35.22 -17.53
N ILE A 254 -7.68 -34.75 -18.63
CA ILE A 254 -7.14 -33.65 -19.46
C ILE A 254 -7.04 -32.36 -18.65
N THR A 255 -8.04 -32.06 -17.82
CA THR A 255 -8.03 -30.87 -16.98
C THR A 255 -6.89 -30.94 -15.95
N ALA A 256 -6.73 -32.06 -15.28
CA ALA A 256 -5.62 -32.27 -14.35
C ALA A 256 -4.24 -32.17 -15.03
N LEU A 257 -4.12 -32.68 -16.26
CA LEU A 257 -2.89 -32.52 -17.06
C LEU A 257 -2.63 -31.07 -17.45
N ASP A 258 -3.68 -30.32 -17.83
CA ASP A 258 -3.54 -28.92 -18.17
C ASP A 258 -3.13 -28.06 -16.97
N GLU A 259 -3.67 -28.36 -15.78
CA GLU A 259 -3.26 -27.75 -14.51
C GLU A 259 -1.80 -28.11 -14.17
N THR A 260 -1.44 -29.38 -14.29
CA THR A 260 -0.06 -29.84 -14.04
C THR A 260 0.94 -29.18 -14.98
N LEU A 261 0.61 -29.00 -16.26
CA LEU A 261 1.45 -28.34 -17.26
C LEU A 261 1.64 -26.80 -17.03
N GLN A 262 0.95 -26.20 -16.07
CA GLN A 262 1.19 -24.79 -15.73
C GLN A 262 2.47 -24.62 -14.91
N ASP A 263 2.71 -25.49 -13.95
CA ASP A 263 3.82 -25.37 -13.00
C ASP A 263 4.97 -26.35 -13.31
N LEU A 264 4.66 -27.54 -13.82
CA LEU A 264 5.63 -28.62 -14.08
C LEU A 264 6.86 -28.20 -14.92
N PRO A 265 6.75 -27.40 -16.02
CA PRO A 265 7.91 -26.99 -16.80
C PRO A 265 8.88 -26.14 -15.98
N ILE A 266 8.33 -25.26 -15.15
CA ILE A 266 9.10 -24.36 -14.27
C ILE A 266 9.81 -25.21 -13.22
N ASP A 267 9.06 -26.08 -12.52
CA ASP A 267 9.59 -26.92 -11.45
C ASP A 267 10.68 -27.87 -11.98
N ASN A 268 10.46 -28.47 -13.15
CA ASN A 268 11.46 -29.33 -13.78
C ASN A 268 12.74 -28.58 -14.17
N THR A 269 12.59 -27.35 -14.69
CA THR A 269 13.73 -26.50 -15.03
C THR A 269 14.50 -26.07 -13.77
N LEU A 270 13.79 -25.67 -12.71
CA LEU A 270 14.40 -25.34 -11.42
C LEU A 270 15.18 -26.51 -10.86
N LEU A 271 14.58 -27.71 -10.89
CA LEU A 271 15.17 -28.93 -10.32
C LEU A 271 16.37 -29.46 -11.11
N ARG A 272 16.31 -29.41 -12.45
CA ARG A 272 17.33 -30.01 -13.31
C ARG A 272 18.44 -29.06 -13.76
N VAL A 273 18.17 -27.78 -13.82
CA VAL A 273 19.11 -26.79 -14.35
C VAL A 273 19.53 -25.78 -13.27
N VAL A 274 18.56 -25.13 -12.61
CA VAL A 274 18.86 -24.00 -11.70
C VAL A 274 19.50 -24.50 -10.41
N LEU A 275 18.90 -25.47 -9.74
CA LEU A 275 19.44 -26.01 -8.47
C LEU A 275 20.85 -26.59 -8.62
N PRO A 276 21.15 -27.48 -9.59
CA PRO A 276 22.50 -28.01 -9.76
C PRO A 276 23.54 -26.89 -10.02
N ARG A 277 23.19 -25.90 -10.85
CA ARG A 277 24.07 -24.75 -11.12
C ARG A 277 24.31 -23.92 -9.86
N ARG A 278 23.26 -23.70 -9.07
CA ARG A 278 23.35 -22.95 -7.81
C ARG A 278 24.20 -23.70 -6.78
N ILE A 279 24.05 -25.03 -6.70
CA ILE A 279 24.88 -25.89 -5.84
C ILE A 279 26.35 -25.80 -6.28
N GLU A 280 26.63 -25.85 -7.56
CA GLU A 280 27.99 -25.71 -8.09
C GLU A 280 28.60 -24.35 -7.73
N GLU A 281 27.86 -23.25 -7.91
CA GLU A 281 28.27 -21.91 -7.54
C GLU A 281 28.66 -21.81 -6.07
N VAL A 282 27.75 -22.26 -5.19
CA VAL A 282 27.95 -22.23 -3.73
C VAL A 282 29.11 -23.12 -3.30
N THR A 283 29.25 -24.31 -3.94
CA THR A 283 30.36 -25.23 -3.68
C THR A 283 31.72 -24.66 -4.10
N ASN A 284 31.77 -23.94 -5.22
CA ASN A 284 32.97 -23.28 -5.69
C ASN A 284 33.42 -22.19 -4.69
N ILE A 285 32.47 -21.37 -4.21
CA ILE A 285 32.76 -20.32 -3.21
C ILE A 285 33.23 -20.97 -1.89
N TYR A 286 32.54 -22.02 -1.42
CA TYR A 286 32.95 -22.77 -0.22
C TYR A 286 34.36 -23.30 -0.34
N THR A 287 34.69 -23.92 -1.47
CA THR A 287 36.02 -24.49 -1.75
C THR A 287 37.09 -23.41 -1.77
N GLN A 288 36.82 -22.27 -2.41
CA GLN A 288 37.72 -21.13 -2.42
C GLN A 288 37.96 -20.60 -1.00
N MET A 289 36.91 -20.35 -0.24
CA MET A 289 37.06 -19.87 1.15
C MET A 289 37.75 -20.87 2.06
N SER A 290 37.50 -22.18 1.86
CA SER A 290 38.18 -23.24 2.59
C SER A 290 39.70 -23.25 2.28
N ASN A 291 40.07 -23.06 1.02
CA ASN A 291 41.47 -22.93 0.60
C ASN A 291 42.14 -21.66 1.18
N ASP A 292 41.36 -20.58 1.33
CA ASP A 292 41.78 -19.33 1.97
C ASP A 292 41.75 -19.42 3.52
N HIS A 293 41.55 -20.66 4.03
CA HIS A 293 41.58 -20.99 5.45
C HIS A 293 40.49 -20.34 6.32
N TYR A 294 39.32 -20.03 5.76
CA TYR A 294 38.15 -19.63 6.55
C TYR A 294 37.59 -20.80 7.36
N PRO A 295 37.28 -20.63 8.64
CA PRO A 295 36.76 -21.66 9.51
C PRO A 295 35.23 -21.82 9.30
N LEU A 296 34.82 -22.57 8.28
CA LEU A 296 33.43 -22.73 7.86
C LEU A 296 32.73 -23.99 8.44
N HIS A 297 33.37 -24.72 9.37
CA HIS A 297 32.87 -25.98 9.92
C HIS A 297 31.50 -25.86 10.60
N HIS A 298 31.19 -24.69 11.16
CA HIS A 298 29.92 -24.40 11.85
C HIS A 298 28.71 -24.37 10.89
N LEU A 299 28.92 -24.21 9.59
CA LEU A 299 27.85 -24.19 8.59
C LEU A 299 27.34 -25.59 8.24
N HIS A 300 28.08 -26.64 8.57
CA HIS A 300 27.78 -28.04 8.21
C HIS A 300 27.51 -28.23 6.71
N PHE A 301 28.28 -27.51 5.87
CA PHE A 301 28.05 -27.38 4.44
C PHE A 301 27.87 -28.72 3.72
N ASN A 302 28.85 -29.64 3.84
CA ASN A 302 28.84 -30.92 3.12
C ASN A 302 27.59 -31.75 3.44
N ALA A 303 27.22 -31.86 4.72
CA ALA A 303 26.05 -32.63 5.13
C ALA A 303 24.72 -32.04 4.61
N LYS A 304 24.63 -30.70 4.55
CA LYS A 304 23.42 -30.05 3.99
C LYS A 304 23.35 -30.18 2.48
N ILE A 305 24.47 -30.07 1.76
CA ILE A 305 24.50 -30.27 0.30
C ILE A 305 24.16 -31.73 -0.07
N GLU A 306 24.67 -32.70 0.70
CA GLU A 306 24.32 -34.11 0.50
C GLU A 306 22.80 -34.31 0.63
N LYS A 307 22.20 -33.76 1.67
CA LYS A 307 20.75 -33.82 1.87
C LYS A 307 19.95 -33.12 0.77
N ILE A 308 20.44 -31.99 0.25
CA ILE A 308 19.82 -31.32 -0.92
C ILE A 308 19.87 -32.22 -2.14
N ASN A 309 21.00 -32.89 -2.41
CA ASN A 309 21.13 -33.79 -3.54
C ASN A 309 20.19 -35.03 -3.42
N GLU A 310 20.03 -35.59 -2.22
CA GLU A 310 19.06 -36.65 -1.96
C GLU A 310 17.62 -36.19 -2.22
N ASN A 311 17.27 -34.99 -1.75
CA ASN A 311 15.95 -34.42 -1.99
C ASN A 311 15.70 -34.17 -3.48
N ILE A 312 16.70 -33.69 -4.23
CA ILE A 312 16.61 -33.52 -5.70
C ILE A 312 16.24 -34.83 -6.39
N GLU A 313 16.90 -35.96 -6.04
CA GLU A 313 16.59 -37.25 -6.64
C GLU A 313 15.17 -37.75 -6.26
N THR A 314 14.75 -37.46 -5.02
CA THR A 314 13.39 -37.78 -4.57
C THR A 314 12.35 -36.97 -5.34
N LEU A 315 12.58 -35.69 -5.57
CA LEU A 315 11.68 -34.80 -6.34
C LEU A 315 11.65 -35.20 -7.83
N LYS A 316 12.79 -35.58 -8.44
CA LYS A 316 12.81 -36.12 -9.80
C LYS A 316 11.93 -37.34 -9.94
N THR A 317 11.92 -38.22 -8.93
CA THR A 317 11.05 -39.39 -8.89
C THR A 317 9.57 -39.01 -8.76
N LYS A 318 9.23 -38.03 -7.93
CA LYS A 318 7.86 -37.49 -7.84
C LYS A 318 7.39 -36.89 -9.17
N LEU A 319 8.23 -36.09 -9.84
CA LEU A 319 7.90 -35.50 -11.13
C LEU A 319 7.73 -36.54 -12.23
N SER A 320 8.49 -37.67 -12.20
CA SER A 320 8.32 -38.77 -13.15
C SER A 320 6.96 -39.46 -13.04
N THR A 321 6.24 -39.29 -11.94
CA THR A 321 4.85 -39.73 -11.78
C THR A 321 3.84 -38.59 -12.03
N LEU A 322 4.26 -37.45 -12.59
CA LEU A 322 3.46 -36.23 -12.82
C LEU A 322 2.83 -35.67 -11.54
N ASN A 323 3.40 -35.95 -10.38
CA ASN A 323 2.95 -35.44 -9.10
C ASN A 323 3.73 -34.18 -8.72
N ILE A 324 3.09 -33.00 -8.86
CA ILE A 324 3.67 -31.69 -8.55
C ILE A 324 3.40 -31.22 -7.12
N ASN A 325 2.60 -31.98 -6.33
CA ASN A 325 2.18 -31.53 -5.01
C ASN A 325 3.38 -31.32 -4.07
N GLY A 326 3.56 -30.09 -3.60
CA GLY A 326 4.62 -29.70 -2.66
C GLY A 326 6.03 -29.65 -3.27
N VAL A 327 6.18 -29.89 -4.58
CA VAL A 327 7.50 -29.87 -5.25
C VAL A 327 8.10 -28.47 -5.22
N LYS A 328 7.32 -27.46 -5.54
CA LYS A 328 7.75 -26.05 -5.52
C LYS A 328 8.23 -25.61 -4.15
N ASP A 329 7.47 -25.91 -3.09
CA ASP A 329 7.82 -25.52 -1.72
C ASP A 329 9.15 -26.17 -1.29
N GLU A 330 9.36 -27.45 -1.69
CA GLU A 330 10.63 -28.16 -1.41
C GLU A 330 11.80 -27.56 -2.21
N ILE A 331 11.58 -27.15 -3.48
CA ILE A 331 12.60 -26.45 -4.30
C ILE A 331 12.95 -25.10 -3.69
N ASP A 332 11.95 -24.28 -3.33
CA ASP A 332 12.14 -22.97 -2.74
C ASP A 332 12.90 -23.10 -1.40
N SER A 333 12.55 -24.09 -0.57
CA SER A 333 13.29 -24.38 0.67
C SER A 333 14.76 -24.74 0.42
N MET A 334 15.07 -25.48 -0.64
CA MET A 334 16.46 -25.78 -1.00
C MET A 334 17.21 -24.56 -1.51
N LEU A 335 16.56 -23.70 -2.29
CA LEU A 335 17.13 -22.43 -2.74
C LEU A 335 17.41 -21.49 -1.55
N ASP A 336 16.48 -21.40 -0.60
CA ASP A 336 16.67 -20.62 0.63
C ASP A 336 17.89 -21.09 1.43
N VAL A 337 18.11 -22.43 1.52
CA VAL A 337 19.30 -22.96 2.17
C VAL A 337 20.57 -22.58 1.43
N LEU A 338 20.57 -22.62 0.09
CA LEU A 338 21.72 -22.22 -0.72
C LEU A 338 22.00 -20.72 -0.59
N ASP A 339 20.98 -19.89 -0.58
CA ASP A 339 21.11 -18.43 -0.38
C ASP A 339 21.57 -18.11 1.05
N SER A 340 21.15 -18.89 2.03
CA SER A 340 21.66 -18.76 3.41
C SER A 340 23.17 -19.03 3.51
N PHE A 341 23.69 -19.96 2.69
CA PHE A 341 25.15 -20.18 2.63
C PHE A 341 25.87 -18.98 2.02
N LEU A 342 25.37 -18.41 0.91
CA LEU A 342 25.99 -17.22 0.30
C LEU A 342 26.01 -16.05 1.29
N SER A 343 24.93 -15.81 1.99
CA SER A 343 24.86 -14.78 3.02
C SER A 343 25.82 -15.06 4.17
N ALA A 344 25.93 -16.32 4.61
CA ALA A 344 26.89 -16.71 5.65
C ALA A 344 28.36 -16.53 5.19
N PHE A 345 28.67 -16.85 3.94
CA PHE A 345 30.00 -16.65 3.39
C PHE A 345 30.39 -15.17 3.30
N GLU A 346 29.44 -14.32 2.89
CA GLU A 346 29.63 -12.86 2.84
C GLU A 346 29.88 -12.33 4.27
N THR A 347 29.04 -12.75 5.23
CA THR A 347 29.18 -12.37 6.63
C THR A 347 30.54 -12.77 7.20
N GLU A 348 31.05 -13.97 6.89
CA GLU A 348 32.37 -14.40 7.35
C GLU A 348 33.51 -13.62 6.70
N LYS A 349 33.39 -13.22 5.41
CA LYS A 349 34.36 -12.35 4.74
C LYS A 349 34.41 -10.96 5.35
N GLU A 350 33.25 -10.34 5.52
CA GLU A 350 33.15 -9.02 6.15
C GLU A 350 33.65 -9.05 7.60
N ALA A 351 33.25 -10.07 8.37
CA ALA A 351 33.68 -10.24 9.74
C ALA A 351 35.20 -10.38 9.86
N LYS A 352 35.86 -11.09 8.91
CA LYS A 352 37.32 -11.20 8.89
C LYS A 352 37.96 -9.83 8.70
N ILE A 353 37.54 -9.09 7.66
CA ILE A 353 38.10 -7.77 7.33
C ILE A 353 37.96 -6.83 8.54
N GLN A 354 36.77 -6.80 9.15
CA GLN A 354 36.50 -5.92 10.28
C GLN A 354 37.29 -6.36 11.52
N PHE A 355 37.33 -7.67 11.81
CA PHE A 355 38.08 -8.21 12.94
C PHE A 355 39.59 -7.90 12.82
N GLU A 356 40.21 -8.18 11.67
CA GLU A 356 41.65 -7.90 11.43
C GLU A 356 41.98 -6.41 11.54
N LYS A 357 41.06 -5.52 11.08
CA LYS A 357 41.23 -4.07 11.18
C LYS A 357 41.16 -3.57 12.63
N GLU A 358 40.26 -4.12 13.44
CA GLU A 358 39.94 -3.58 14.76
C GLU A 358 40.67 -4.29 15.91
N GLN A 359 41.21 -5.49 15.69
CA GLN A 359 41.83 -6.32 16.71
C GLN A 359 42.97 -5.60 17.45
N ALA A 360 43.91 -5.00 16.71
CA ALA A 360 45.06 -4.30 17.32
C ALA A 360 44.60 -3.09 18.14
N ASN A 361 43.72 -2.26 17.56
CA ASN A 361 43.18 -1.08 18.24
C ASN A 361 42.40 -1.42 19.50
N THR A 362 41.59 -2.49 19.45
CA THR A 362 40.80 -2.94 20.61
C THR A 362 41.72 -3.43 21.74
N SER A 363 42.79 -4.15 21.40
CA SER A 363 43.79 -4.61 22.41
C SER A 363 44.54 -3.44 23.05
N ASP A 364 44.95 -2.45 22.25
CA ASP A 364 45.68 -1.27 22.73
C ASP A 364 44.76 -0.41 23.63
N ASN A 365 43.52 -0.18 23.20
CA ASN A 365 42.54 0.60 23.95
C ASN A 365 42.19 -0.07 25.29
N THR A 366 42.10 -1.41 25.32
CA THR A 366 41.89 -2.15 26.57
C THR A 366 43.02 -1.89 27.54
N TYR A 367 44.26 -1.99 27.08
CA TYR A 367 45.44 -1.75 27.90
C TYR A 367 45.51 -0.30 28.42
N GLU A 368 45.26 0.70 27.57
CA GLU A 368 45.28 2.11 27.99
C GLU A 368 44.15 2.39 29.00
N LEU A 369 42.98 1.75 28.88
CA LEU A 369 41.87 1.89 29.83
C LEU A 369 42.23 1.31 31.20
N GLU A 370 42.84 0.12 31.23
CA GLU A 370 43.36 -0.49 32.48
C GLU A 370 44.40 0.40 33.15
N LYS A 371 45.30 0.96 32.38
CA LYS A 371 46.37 1.87 32.84
C LYS A 371 45.79 3.19 33.36
N ASP A 372 44.80 3.76 32.67
CA ASP A 372 44.12 4.98 33.07
C ASP A 372 43.38 4.81 34.41
N PHE A 373 42.67 3.70 34.54
CA PHE A 373 42.05 3.35 35.83
C PHE A 373 43.09 3.16 36.94
N ALA A 374 44.19 2.44 36.67
CA ALA A 374 45.26 2.24 37.65
C ALA A 374 45.89 3.58 38.08
N LYS A 375 46.06 4.55 37.17
CA LYS A 375 46.52 5.91 37.51
C LYS A 375 45.54 6.62 38.42
N LEU A 376 44.24 6.60 38.05
CA LEU A 376 43.19 7.22 38.84
C LEU A 376 43.14 6.62 40.26
N ASN A 377 43.16 5.29 40.35
CA ASN A 377 43.09 4.60 41.63
C ASN A 377 44.28 4.91 42.55
N ARG A 378 45.48 5.17 41.96
CA ARG A 378 46.66 5.63 42.72
C ARG A 378 46.53 7.07 43.22
N SER A 379 45.90 7.95 42.46
CA SER A 379 45.71 9.35 42.88
C SER A 379 44.52 9.56 43.82
N LEU A 380 43.60 8.61 43.90
CA LEU A 380 42.39 8.71 44.71
C LEU A 380 42.66 8.98 46.22
N PRO A 381 43.67 8.37 46.88
CA PRO A 381 44.00 8.71 48.28
C PRO A 381 44.35 10.19 48.46
N GLU A 382 45.12 10.80 47.51
CA GLU A 382 45.46 12.23 47.53
C GLU A 382 44.24 13.13 47.43
N TYR A 383 43.29 12.76 46.56
CA TYR A 383 42.01 13.48 46.46
C TYR A 383 41.18 13.37 47.74
N LYS A 384 41.19 12.19 48.43
CA LYS A 384 40.48 11.99 49.70
C LYS A 384 41.09 12.79 50.86
N GLU A 385 42.40 13.05 50.81
CA GLU A 385 43.03 13.92 51.81
C GLU A 385 42.62 15.40 51.62
N ILE A 386 42.35 15.81 50.38
CA ILE A 386 42.03 17.21 50.05
C ILE A 386 40.52 17.48 50.08
N TYR A 387 39.71 16.57 49.58
CA TYR A 387 38.25 16.73 49.38
C TYR A 387 37.45 15.61 50.03
N ILE A 388 36.31 15.93 50.56
CA ILE A 388 35.29 14.93 50.93
C ILE A 388 34.65 14.47 49.63
N ILE A 389 34.88 13.19 49.24
CA ILE A 389 34.29 12.57 48.06
C ILE A 389 32.98 11.92 48.49
N ASP A 390 31.90 12.18 47.74
CA ASP A 390 30.57 11.62 47.95
C ASP A 390 30.60 10.08 47.90
N ASP A 391 29.91 9.42 48.83
CA ASP A 391 29.87 7.95 48.94
C ASP A 391 29.36 7.29 47.66
N SER A 392 28.44 7.93 46.94
CA SER A 392 27.93 7.46 45.65
C SER A 392 29.04 7.31 44.58
N TYR A 393 30.00 8.22 44.59
CA TYR A 393 31.15 8.18 43.67
C TYR A 393 32.22 7.18 44.14
N LEU A 394 32.33 6.94 45.42
CA LEU A 394 33.20 5.87 45.95
C LEU A 394 32.69 4.48 45.59
N GLU A 395 31.36 4.30 45.61
CA GLU A 395 30.73 3.07 45.14
C GLU A 395 30.92 2.87 43.61
N GLN A 396 30.83 3.93 42.82
CA GLN A 396 31.12 3.89 41.37
C GLN A 396 32.53 3.35 41.08
N ILE A 397 33.55 3.70 41.87
CA ILE A 397 34.91 3.17 41.67
C ILE A 397 34.96 1.66 41.88
N HIS A 398 34.24 1.14 42.87
CA HIS A 398 34.15 -0.31 43.08
C HIS A 398 33.48 -0.98 41.87
N LEU A 399 32.39 -0.40 41.35
CA LEU A 399 31.72 -0.91 40.16
C LEU A 399 32.64 -0.87 38.92
N ILE A 400 33.40 0.23 38.72
CA ILE A 400 34.39 0.32 37.64
C ILE A 400 35.46 -0.79 37.78
N GLN A 401 35.90 -1.08 38.99
CA GLN A 401 36.89 -2.15 39.26
C GLN A 401 36.33 -3.54 38.89
N GLU A 402 35.05 -3.81 39.21
CA GLU A 402 34.38 -5.05 38.82
C GLU A 402 34.19 -5.13 37.29
N ASP A 403 33.79 -4.03 36.66
CA ASP A 403 33.62 -3.93 35.19
C ASP A 403 34.95 -4.17 34.46
N ILE A 404 36.08 -3.63 34.98
CA ILE A 404 37.42 -3.90 34.44
C ILE A 404 37.81 -5.39 34.59
N GLN A 405 37.46 -6.03 35.70
CA GLN A 405 37.69 -7.47 35.87
C GLN A 405 36.89 -8.29 34.86
N ARG A 406 35.61 -7.90 34.61
CA ARG A 406 34.76 -8.51 33.55
C ARG A 406 35.35 -8.29 32.16
N MET A 407 35.74 -7.06 31.84
CA MET A 407 36.39 -6.71 30.57
C MET A 407 37.66 -7.57 30.36
N SER A 408 38.51 -7.70 31.39
CA SER A 408 39.71 -8.52 31.31
C SER A 408 39.40 -10.03 31.17
N ALA A 409 38.26 -10.50 31.70
CA ALA A 409 37.79 -11.88 31.50
C ALA A 409 37.31 -12.07 30.03
N ILE A 410 36.51 -11.15 29.49
CA ILE A 410 36.07 -11.17 28.07
C ILE A 410 37.26 -11.13 27.13
N LYS A 411 38.29 -10.30 27.44
CA LYS A 411 39.51 -10.23 26.64
C LYS A 411 40.25 -11.57 26.65
N ARG A 412 40.44 -12.19 27.79
CA ARG A 412 41.09 -13.52 27.92
C ARG A 412 40.31 -14.59 27.16
N ASP A 413 38.99 -14.55 27.22
CA ASP A 413 38.13 -15.43 26.43
C ASP A 413 38.36 -15.22 24.92
N LEU A 414 38.34 -13.98 24.44
CA LEU A 414 38.58 -13.65 23.03
C LEU A 414 39.99 -14.13 22.61
N ASP A 415 41.02 -13.86 23.41
CA ASP A 415 42.39 -14.31 23.13
C ASP A 415 42.49 -15.85 23.08
N SER A 416 41.75 -16.55 23.94
CA SER A 416 41.67 -18.02 23.93
C SER A 416 41.02 -18.56 22.65
N PHE A 417 39.98 -17.88 22.14
CA PHE A 417 39.32 -18.24 20.89
C PHE A 417 40.23 -17.96 19.66
N ILE A 418 40.98 -16.86 19.67
CA ILE A 418 41.93 -16.51 18.59
C ILE A 418 43.05 -17.57 18.51
N HIS A 419 43.58 -17.99 19.64
CA HIS A 419 44.70 -18.93 19.74
C HIS A 419 44.26 -20.41 19.86
N SER A 420 42.96 -20.67 19.72
CA SER A 420 42.43 -22.04 19.77
C SER A 420 43.01 -22.89 18.64
N SER A 421 43.27 -24.18 18.93
CA SER A 421 43.70 -25.17 17.97
C SER A 421 42.67 -25.38 16.82
N THR A 422 41.40 -25.22 17.14
CA THR A 422 40.30 -25.19 16.16
C THR A 422 39.96 -23.75 15.86
N LYS A 423 40.34 -23.27 14.69
CA LYS A 423 40.02 -21.89 14.28
C LYS A 423 38.54 -21.63 14.38
N GLN A 424 38.17 -20.56 15.08
CA GLN A 424 36.76 -20.18 15.28
C GLN A 424 36.26 -19.28 14.13
N PRO A 425 34.96 -19.29 13.81
CA PRO A 425 34.37 -18.39 12.81
C PRO A 425 34.64 -16.92 13.11
N TYR A 426 34.96 -16.15 12.09
CA TYR A 426 35.23 -14.72 12.25
C TYR A 426 34.02 -13.94 12.73
N SER A 427 32.81 -14.34 12.35
CA SER A 427 31.57 -13.78 12.88
C SER A 427 31.44 -13.93 14.40
N LEU A 428 31.88 -15.07 14.95
CA LEU A 428 31.90 -15.30 16.40
C LEU A 428 32.98 -14.46 17.09
N LEU A 429 34.18 -14.38 16.49
CA LEU A 429 35.27 -13.55 17.01
C LEU A 429 34.88 -12.07 16.99
N LEU A 430 34.28 -11.59 15.93
CA LEU A 430 33.80 -10.21 15.81
C LEU A 430 32.72 -9.91 16.86
N LYS A 431 31.78 -10.82 17.10
CA LYS A 431 30.77 -10.67 18.14
C LYS A 431 31.40 -10.52 19.52
N LYS A 432 32.34 -11.40 19.87
CA LYS A 432 33.06 -11.31 21.15
C LYS A 432 33.88 -10.00 21.27
N MET A 433 34.47 -9.54 20.17
CA MET A 433 35.16 -8.26 20.14
C MET A 433 34.20 -7.09 20.32
N SER A 434 33.01 -7.14 19.71
CA SER A 434 31.95 -6.15 19.92
C SER A 434 31.46 -6.12 21.37
N ASP A 435 31.32 -7.28 22.02
CA ASP A 435 30.97 -7.38 23.45
C ASP A 435 32.06 -6.71 24.32
N LEU A 436 33.34 -6.95 24.00
CA LEU A 436 34.48 -6.30 24.65
C LEU A 436 34.44 -4.77 24.46
N GLN A 437 34.24 -4.29 23.24
CA GLN A 437 34.14 -2.86 22.93
C GLN A 437 32.96 -2.17 23.64
N SER A 438 31.84 -2.87 23.78
CA SER A 438 30.67 -2.38 24.52
C SER A 438 31.02 -2.18 26.01
N GLU A 439 31.66 -3.16 26.64
CA GLU A 439 32.12 -3.01 28.02
C GLU A 439 33.18 -1.92 28.19
N MET A 440 34.13 -1.82 27.24
CA MET A 440 35.12 -0.73 27.24
C MET A 440 34.45 0.64 27.17
N THR A 441 33.44 0.81 26.30
CA THR A 441 32.73 2.07 26.15
C THR A 441 32.00 2.45 27.44
N LYS A 442 31.36 1.50 28.07
CA LYS A 442 30.69 1.69 29.38
C LYS A 442 31.67 2.15 30.44
N ILE A 443 32.80 1.40 30.61
CA ILE A 443 33.83 1.75 31.57
C ILE A 443 34.43 3.13 31.27
N THR A 444 34.69 3.44 30.00
CA THR A 444 35.25 4.72 29.59
C THR A 444 34.34 5.88 29.97
N ASN A 445 33.03 5.74 29.74
CA ASN A 445 32.05 6.78 30.10
C ASN A 445 32.01 6.98 31.62
N THR A 446 31.85 5.90 32.39
CA THR A 446 31.82 5.98 33.87
C THR A 446 33.13 6.53 34.45
N LEU A 447 34.27 6.14 33.90
CA LEU A 447 35.58 6.64 34.28
C LEU A 447 35.75 8.15 33.97
N ASN A 448 35.26 8.59 32.81
CA ASN A 448 35.28 10.01 32.44
C ASN A 448 34.35 10.84 33.32
N ASP A 449 33.14 10.34 33.61
CA ASP A 449 32.20 11.01 34.52
C ASP A 449 32.84 11.18 35.90
N PHE A 450 33.51 10.14 36.40
CA PHE A 450 34.21 10.22 37.67
C PHE A 450 35.41 11.20 37.62
N LYS A 451 36.23 11.18 36.55
CA LYS A 451 37.32 12.15 36.36
C LYS A 451 36.78 13.59 36.30
N GLN A 452 35.66 13.80 35.63
CA GLN A 452 35.01 15.10 35.53
C GLN A 452 34.48 15.57 36.88
N TYR A 453 33.92 14.64 37.69
CA TYR A 453 33.53 14.96 39.05
C TYR A 453 34.75 15.41 39.89
N LEU A 454 35.86 14.68 39.90
CA LEU A 454 37.05 15.11 40.59
C LEU A 454 37.59 16.47 40.14
N TYR A 455 37.49 16.75 38.84
CA TYR A 455 37.88 18.03 38.29
C TYR A 455 36.93 19.17 38.72
N SER A 456 35.61 18.90 38.77
CA SER A 456 34.63 19.88 39.23
C SER A 456 34.86 20.28 40.69
N LEU A 457 35.25 19.35 41.57
CA LEU A 457 35.59 19.65 42.99
C LEU A 457 36.65 20.76 43.08
N LYS A 458 37.70 20.64 42.26
CA LYS A 458 38.77 21.64 42.20
C LYS A 458 38.28 22.97 41.61
N GLN A 459 37.53 22.92 40.51
CA GLN A 459 37.00 24.15 39.86
C GLN A 459 36.05 24.89 40.76
N ASP A 460 35.15 24.17 41.48
CA ASP A 460 34.21 24.80 42.37
C ASP A 460 34.93 25.50 43.53
N ALA A 461 35.94 24.82 44.14
CA ALA A 461 36.75 25.45 45.16
C ALA A 461 37.45 26.74 44.68
N GLU A 462 38.09 26.69 43.50
CA GLU A 462 38.80 27.85 42.91
C GLU A 462 37.82 28.96 42.55
N LYS A 463 36.64 28.63 42.00
CA LYS A 463 35.59 29.59 41.69
C LYS A 463 35.10 30.34 42.93
N ILE A 464 34.77 29.60 43.99
CA ILE A 464 34.27 30.18 45.24
C ILE A 464 35.35 31.03 45.92
N TYR A 465 36.61 30.54 45.97
CA TYR A 465 37.72 31.31 46.49
C TYR A 465 37.88 32.66 45.74
N LYS A 466 37.81 32.65 44.45
CA LYS A 466 37.84 33.89 43.66
C LYS A 466 36.64 34.79 43.93
N SER A 467 35.43 34.21 44.02
CA SER A 467 34.21 34.93 44.28
C SER A 467 34.26 35.62 45.67
N ILE A 468 34.75 34.94 46.69
CA ILE A 468 34.92 35.55 48.03
C ILE A 468 35.78 36.80 47.94
N ARG A 469 36.93 36.70 47.27
CA ARG A 469 37.83 37.82 47.07
C ARG A 469 37.21 39.01 46.35
N ASP A 470 36.52 38.69 45.24
CA ASP A 470 35.87 39.69 44.39
C ASP A 470 34.68 40.34 45.12
N ASN A 471 33.89 39.56 45.84
CA ASN A 471 32.77 40.07 46.64
C ASN A 471 33.27 40.92 47.84
N TYR A 472 34.34 40.48 48.49
CA TYR A 472 34.95 41.25 49.58
C TYR A 472 35.43 42.62 49.06
N ALA A 473 36.09 42.67 47.90
CA ALA A 473 36.56 43.90 47.27
C ALA A 473 35.38 44.82 46.93
N LYS A 474 34.30 44.28 46.27
CA LYS A 474 33.10 45.05 45.94
C LYS A 474 32.36 45.57 47.17
N LEU A 475 32.24 44.75 48.22
CA LEU A 475 31.63 45.21 49.48
C LEU A 475 32.42 46.33 50.13
N LYS A 476 33.77 46.28 50.09
CA LYS A 476 34.62 47.35 50.59
C LYS A 476 34.51 48.62 49.77
N GLU A 477 34.41 48.51 48.45
CA GLU A 477 34.18 49.65 47.56
C GLU A 477 32.80 50.30 47.81
N ALA A 478 31.76 49.48 47.95
CA ALA A 478 30.42 49.96 48.31
C ALA A 478 30.36 50.63 49.66
N GLU A 479 31.03 50.05 50.68
CA GLU A 479 31.15 50.62 52.03
C GLU A 479 31.87 51.99 52.00
N TYR A 480 32.95 52.07 51.16
CA TYR A 480 33.69 53.34 50.99
C TYR A 480 32.82 54.38 50.29
N SER A 481 32.11 54.05 49.22
CA SER A 481 31.21 54.98 48.51
C SER A 481 30.07 55.49 49.38
N LEU A 482 29.51 54.64 50.27
CA LEU A 482 28.51 55.05 51.26
C LEU A 482 29.04 56.00 52.29
N ARG A 483 30.31 55.82 52.73
CA ARG A 483 30.96 56.76 53.67
C ARG A 483 31.22 58.13 53.03
N GLU A 484 31.57 58.15 51.76
CA GLU A 484 31.75 59.43 51.02
C GLU A 484 30.46 60.23 50.91
N LEU A 485 29.29 59.57 50.77
CA LEU A 485 28.01 60.20 50.74
C LEU A 485 27.64 60.92 52.06
N ASN A 486 28.24 60.49 53.18
CA ASN A 486 28.04 61.09 54.51
C ASN A 486 26.56 61.23 54.96
N VAL A 487 25.70 60.29 54.62
CA VAL A 487 24.30 60.19 55.02
C VAL A 487 24.15 59.08 56.06
N GLU A 488 24.12 59.44 57.34
CA GLU A 488 24.05 58.45 58.45
C GLU A 488 22.82 57.55 58.37
N ALA A 489 21.66 58.07 57.99
CA ALA A 489 20.43 57.27 57.86
C ALA A 489 20.55 56.13 56.83
N LEU A 490 21.24 56.35 55.71
CA LEU A 490 21.50 55.28 54.73
C LEU A 490 22.49 54.26 55.27
N GLN A 491 23.56 54.70 55.93
CA GLN A 491 24.56 53.79 56.52
C GLN A 491 23.92 52.88 57.57
N ASP A 492 23.03 53.42 58.41
CA ASP A 492 22.31 52.64 59.42
C ASP A 492 21.34 51.61 58.77
N GLN A 493 20.64 51.99 57.72
CA GLN A 493 19.73 51.07 56.97
C GLN A 493 20.44 49.84 56.39
N VAL A 494 21.64 50.03 55.86
CA VAL A 494 22.37 48.94 55.19
C VAL A 494 23.38 48.22 56.10
N HIS A 495 23.67 48.75 57.26
CA HIS A 495 24.70 48.20 58.18
C HIS A 495 24.49 46.70 58.47
N LEU A 496 23.26 46.27 58.82
CA LEU A 496 22.96 44.87 59.15
C LEU A 496 23.17 43.97 57.92
N SER A 497 22.84 44.46 56.73
CA SER A 497 23.03 43.70 55.46
C SER A 497 24.52 43.50 55.16
N PHE A 498 25.37 44.48 55.41
CA PHE A 498 26.83 44.33 55.30
C PHE A 498 27.36 43.29 56.30
N VAL A 499 26.89 43.36 57.58
CA VAL A 499 27.29 42.37 58.58
C VAL A 499 26.93 40.97 58.14
N HIS A 500 25.74 40.76 57.62
CA HIS A 500 25.32 39.49 57.10
C HIS A 500 26.17 39.07 55.89
N ALA A 501 26.45 39.97 54.94
CA ALA A 501 27.27 39.72 53.76
C ALA A 501 28.70 39.29 54.17
N TYR A 502 29.33 40.00 55.09
CA TYR A 502 30.64 39.61 55.61
C TYR A 502 30.60 38.28 56.37
N THR A 503 29.57 37.98 57.16
CA THR A 503 29.39 36.70 57.82
C THR A 503 29.30 35.56 56.84
N TYR A 504 28.61 35.72 55.74
CA TYR A 504 28.60 34.73 54.66
C TYR A 504 30.03 34.48 54.10
N LEU A 505 30.77 35.53 53.78
CA LEU A 505 32.14 35.42 53.28
C LEU A 505 33.09 34.79 54.29
N GLU A 506 32.90 35.06 55.58
CA GLU A 506 33.66 34.43 56.68
C GLU A 506 33.35 32.94 56.75
N ASN A 507 32.08 32.53 56.70
CA ASN A 507 31.66 31.13 56.72
C ASN A 507 32.20 30.37 55.51
N GLU A 508 32.14 30.94 54.32
CA GLU A 508 32.74 30.36 53.09
C GLU A 508 34.25 30.19 53.24
N ASN A 509 34.95 31.19 53.78
CA ASN A 509 36.40 31.16 53.99
C ASN A 509 36.80 30.16 55.10
N GLU A 510 35.98 30.02 56.11
CA GLU A 510 36.18 28.98 57.16
C GLU A 510 36.07 27.59 56.57
N LEU A 511 35.04 27.34 55.74
CA LEU A 511 34.89 26.05 55.07
C LEU A 511 36.07 25.75 54.13
N LEU A 512 36.53 26.74 53.35
CA LEU A 512 37.69 26.62 52.47
C LEU A 512 38.99 26.28 53.20
N SER A 513 39.10 26.68 54.47
CA SER A 513 40.28 26.39 55.30
C SER A 513 40.31 25.00 55.90
N LYS A 514 39.19 24.29 55.91
CA LYS A 514 39.07 22.93 56.44
C LYS A 514 39.62 21.87 55.49
N THR A 515 40.33 20.89 55.98
CA THR A 515 40.79 19.74 55.20
C THR A 515 40.36 18.44 55.91
N PRO A 516 39.73 17.51 55.21
CA PRO A 516 39.31 17.58 53.81
C PRO A 516 38.15 18.56 53.56
N LEU A 517 38.17 19.21 52.40
CA LEU A 517 37.22 20.26 51.99
C LEU A 517 35.87 19.64 51.59
N ASP A 518 34.79 20.09 52.20
CA ASP A 518 33.41 19.75 51.84
C ASP A 518 32.87 20.70 50.79
N ILE A 519 32.98 20.32 49.49
CA ILE A 519 32.50 21.13 48.36
C ILE A 519 30.98 21.26 48.36
N ASN A 520 30.22 20.25 48.81
CA ASN A 520 28.78 20.29 48.85
C ASN A 520 28.27 21.35 49.86
N ALA A 521 28.87 21.32 51.09
CA ALA A 521 28.58 22.30 52.08
C ALA A 521 28.97 23.74 51.62
N LEU A 522 30.16 23.86 50.99
CA LEU A 522 30.66 25.09 50.45
C LEU A 522 29.76 25.65 49.33
N ASN A 523 29.38 24.85 48.38
CA ASN A 523 28.45 25.20 47.31
C ASN A 523 27.05 25.63 47.84
N SER A 524 26.58 24.97 48.92
CA SER A 524 25.31 25.31 49.56
C SER A 524 25.33 26.72 50.12
N ILE A 525 26.39 27.08 50.86
CA ILE A 525 26.54 28.44 51.42
C ILE A 525 26.76 29.46 50.32
N TYR A 526 27.58 29.16 49.34
CA TYR A 526 27.82 30.03 48.19
C TYR A 526 26.54 30.37 47.42
N ASN A 527 25.70 29.39 47.12
CA ASN A 527 24.44 29.59 46.41
C ASN A 527 23.41 30.37 47.22
N GLU A 528 23.51 30.37 48.54
CA GLU A 528 22.70 31.21 49.44
C GLU A 528 23.26 32.65 49.55
N ALA A 529 24.56 32.79 49.67
CA ALA A 529 25.26 34.04 49.87
C ALA A 529 25.31 34.92 48.63
N GLN A 530 25.66 34.37 47.49
CA GLN A 530 25.92 35.10 46.24
C GLN A 530 24.73 35.99 45.80
N PRO A 531 23.47 35.50 45.68
CA PRO A 531 22.36 36.38 45.30
C PRO A 531 22.05 37.44 46.34
N ARG A 532 22.31 37.19 47.60
CA ARG A 532 22.10 38.18 48.68
C ARG A 532 23.13 39.32 48.61
N ILE A 533 24.40 38.95 48.37
CA ILE A 533 25.50 39.92 48.21
C ILE A 533 25.27 40.74 46.93
N GLU A 534 24.89 40.14 45.83
CA GLU A 534 24.60 40.81 44.57
C GLU A 534 23.42 41.79 44.72
N SER A 535 22.32 41.34 45.37
CA SER A 535 21.17 42.22 45.62
C SER A 535 21.56 43.40 46.55
N LEU A 536 22.39 43.16 47.56
CA LEU A 536 22.88 44.25 48.40
C LEU A 536 23.67 45.27 47.59
N LEU A 537 24.60 44.83 46.76
CA LEU A 537 25.45 45.69 45.92
C LEU A 537 24.62 46.46 44.87
N GLU A 538 23.64 45.81 44.25
CA GLU A 538 22.70 46.49 43.33
C GLU A 538 21.88 47.54 44.03
N ASN A 539 21.31 47.23 45.19
CA ASN A 539 20.53 48.19 45.98
C ASN A 539 21.39 49.40 46.37
N ILE A 540 22.62 49.18 46.85
CA ILE A 540 23.54 50.26 47.20
C ILE A 540 23.91 51.11 45.99
N SER A 541 24.20 50.48 44.85
CA SER A 541 24.51 51.18 43.61
C SER A 541 23.32 52.08 43.16
N SER A 542 22.08 51.54 43.28
CA SER A 542 20.87 52.27 42.97
C SER A 542 20.67 53.45 43.91
N GLU A 543 20.88 53.26 45.23
CA GLU A 543 20.75 54.35 46.22
C GLU A 543 21.82 55.41 45.99
N ILE A 544 23.05 55.05 45.63
CA ILE A 544 24.11 56.03 45.29
C ILE A 544 23.72 56.81 44.03
N GLU A 545 23.18 56.20 43.00
CA GLU A 545 22.72 56.94 41.82
C GLU A 545 21.57 57.86 42.12
N LEU A 546 20.59 57.46 42.95
CA LEU A 546 19.49 58.28 43.37
C LEU A 546 19.98 59.45 44.21
N SER A 547 20.93 59.22 45.13
CA SER A 547 21.53 60.28 45.94
C SER A 547 22.25 61.34 45.08
N GLN A 548 23.05 60.90 44.09
CA GLN A 548 23.74 61.84 43.19
C GLN A 548 22.74 62.64 42.35
N ARG A 549 21.64 62.05 41.90
CA ARG A 549 20.56 62.78 41.19
C ARG A 549 19.89 63.80 42.10
N ALA A 550 19.58 63.41 43.33
CA ALA A 550 18.98 64.29 44.31
C ALA A 550 19.91 65.43 44.68
N GLU A 551 21.18 65.17 44.96
CA GLU A 551 22.20 66.15 45.25
C GLU A 551 22.37 67.12 44.09
N ASN A 552 22.50 66.68 42.87
CA ASN A 552 22.60 67.50 41.68
C ASN A 552 21.36 68.39 41.52
N ALA A 553 20.17 67.85 41.77
CA ALA A 553 18.95 68.64 41.71
C ALA A 553 18.88 69.69 42.79
N ILE A 554 19.29 69.39 44.05
CA ILE A 554 19.36 70.37 45.19
C ILE A 554 20.40 71.46 44.88
N VAL A 555 21.63 71.06 44.47
CA VAL A 555 22.73 71.98 44.13
C VAL A 555 22.30 72.97 43.02
N TYR A 556 21.66 72.40 41.98
CA TYR A 556 21.14 73.24 40.90
C TYR A 556 20.01 74.18 41.34
N GLY A 557 19.09 73.65 42.15
CA GLY A 557 18.03 74.47 42.75
C GLY A 557 18.54 75.62 43.65
N ASN A 558 19.69 75.46 44.32
CA ASN A 558 20.32 76.44 45.14
C ASN A 558 20.63 77.75 44.38
N LEU A 559 20.87 77.69 43.07
CA LEU A 559 21.05 78.87 42.22
C LEU A 559 19.80 79.73 42.16
N LEU A 560 18.61 79.19 42.38
CA LEU A 560 17.32 79.90 42.35
C LEU A 560 16.80 80.29 43.74
N ARG A 561 17.44 79.82 44.82
CA ARG A 561 17.03 79.88 46.21
C ARG A 561 16.90 81.35 46.72
N THR A 562 17.81 82.19 46.33
CA THR A 562 17.84 83.59 46.73
C THR A 562 16.78 84.46 46.04
N SER A 563 16.34 83.99 44.85
CA SER A 563 15.41 84.74 43.99
C SER A 563 13.92 84.42 44.24
N TYR A 564 13.65 83.21 44.78
CA TYR A 564 12.29 82.68 44.92
C TYR A 564 12.11 81.97 46.27
N SER A 565 11.28 82.58 47.18
CA SER A 565 11.04 82.01 48.51
C SER A 565 10.34 80.63 48.50
N ALA A 566 9.48 80.41 47.52
CA ALA A 566 8.83 79.10 47.34
C ALA A 566 9.87 77.95 47.02
N VAL A 567 10.90 78.23 46.19
CA VAL A 567 12.01 77.35 45.91
C VAL A 567 12.81 77.03 47.17
N ASN A 568 13.04 78.03 48.00
CA ASN A 568 13.73 77.83 49.27
C ASN A 568 13.02 76.88 50.21
N ASN A 569 11.69 76.96 50.35
CA ASN A 569 10.92 76.03 51.19
C ASN A 569 10.92 74.61 50.67
N SER A 570 10.76 74.38 49.35
CA SER A 570 10.82 73.07 48.73
C SER A 570 12.23 72.48 48.84
N LEU A 571 13.28 73.26 48.65
CA LEU A 571 14.64 72.78 48.82
C LEU A 571 14.98 72.40 50.26
N LEU A 572 14.43 73.13 51.29
CA LEU A 572 14.57 72.72 52.69
C LEU A 572 13.92 71.36 52.97
N VAL A 573 12.77 71.04 52.34
CA VAL A 573 12.11 69.74 52.43
C VAL A 573 12.96 68.67 51.70
N ALA A 574 13.51 69.01 50.53
CA ALA A 574 14.37 68.09 49.76
C ALA A 574 15.68 67.78 50.50
N GLU A 575 16.33 68.79 51.13
CA GLU A 575 17.55 68.57 51.93
C GLU A 575 17.26 67.71 53.15
N LYS A 576 16.12 67.90 53.81
CA LYS A 576 15.71 67.04 54.93
C LYS A 576 15.47 65.62 54.47
N ALA A 577 14.74 65.41 53.37
CA ALA A 577 14.51 64.06 52.78
C ALA A 577 15.84 63.39 52.38
N PHE A 578 16.80 64.16 51.83
CA PHE A 578 18.11 63.69 51.46
C PHE A 578 18.87 63.11 52.68
N PHE A 579 18.91 63.83 53.79
CA PHE A 579 19.58 63.30 55.00
C PHE A 579 18.80 62.23 55.72
N GLU A 580 17.49 62.07 55.46
CA GLU A 580 16.66 60.96 55.91
C GLU A 580 16.82 59.71 54.99
N ALA A 581 17.66 59.78 53.94
CA ALA A 581 17.89 58.73 52.91
C ALA A 581 16.65 58.49 52.03
N ASP A 582 15.73 59.42 51.92
CA ASP A 582 14.62 59.38 50.93
C ASP A 582 15.01 60.20 49.70
N PHE A 583 15.95 59.64 48.89
CA PHE A 583 16.51 60.26 47.71
C PHE A 583 15.49 60.49 46.58
N THR A 584 14.51 59.63 46.50
CA THR A 584 13.42 59.73 45.52
C THR A 584 12.62 61.04 45.84
N ARG A 585 12.17 61.16 47.07
CA ARG A 585 11.45 62.37 47.51
C ARG A 585 12.32 63.62 47.42
N ALA A 586 13.58 63.52 47.81
CA ALA A 586 14.53 64.66 47.70
C ALA A 586 14.68 65.12 46.24
N SER A 587 14.80 64.22 45.31
CA SER A 587 14.90 64.47 43.86
C SER A 587 13.59 65.10 43.32
N GLU A 588 12.42 64.52 43.67
CA GLU A 588 11.11 64.98 43.22
C GLU A 588 10.82 66.38 43.71
N GLU A 589 11.01 66.65 44.98
CA GLU A 589 10.79 68.00 45.58
C GLU A 589 11.71 69.06 44.96
N SER A 590 12.99 68.73 44.75
CA SER A 590 13.95 69.60 44.12
C SER A 590 13.60 69.92 42.66
N LEU A 591 13.30 68.89 41.89
CA LEU A 591 12.95 69.01 40.45
C LEU A 591 11.62 69.77 40.27
N ASN A 592 10.61 69.54 41.14
CA ASN A 592 9.33 70.19 41.08
C ASN A 592 9.49 71.71 41.42
N ALA A 593 10.34 72.05 42.40
CA ALA A 593 10.68 73.41 42.69
C ALA A 593 11.30 74.13 41.48
N ILE A 594 12.22 73.51 40.80
CA ILE A 594 12.87 74.02 39.59
C ILE A 594 11.87 74.13 38.43
N LYS A 595 11.05 73.09 38.18
CA LYS A 595 10.05 73.04 37.10
C LYS A 595 9.01 74.18 37.26
N THR A 596 8.55 74.39 38.45
CA THR A 596 7.53 75.41 38.73
C THR A 596 8.06 76.81 38.47
N THR A 597 9.35 77.07 38.67
CA THR A 597 9.97 78.40 38.60
C THR A 597 10.63 78.64 37.23
N ARG A 598 11.26 77.67 36.66
CA ARG A 598 12.02 77.74 35.40
C ARG A 598 11.87 76.41 34.60
N PRO A 599 10.71 76.22 33.96
CA PRO A 599 10.44 74.98 33.20
C PRO A 599 11.39 74.80 31.99
N ASP A 600 12.05 75.88 31.55
CA ASP A 600 13.02 75.91 30.47
C ASP A 600 14.37 75.23 30.82
N LEU A 601 14.66 74.97 32.06
CA LEU A 601 15.94 74.43 32.54
C LEU A 601 15.93 72.93 32.73
N ILE A 602 14.78 72.27 32.59
CA ILE A 602 14.63 70.85 32.69
C ILE A 602 14.15 70.31 31.31
N LYS A 603 15.05 69.97 30.47
CA LYS A 603 14.78 69.20 29.22
C LYS A 603 15.17 67.78 29.36
#